data_97df2ac19692a87c533cb65ce495dd84
#
_entry.id   97df2ac19692a87c533cb65ce495dd84
#
_cell.length_a   1.000
_cell.length_b   1.000
_cell.length_c   1.000
_cell.angle_alpha   90.00
_cell.angle_beta   90.00
_cell.angle_gamma   90.00
#
_symmetry.space_group_name_H-M   'P 1'
#
loop_
_entity.id
_entity.type
_entity.pdbx_description
1 polymer ?
#
loop_
_entity_poly.entity_id
_entity_poly.type
_entity_poly.pdbx_seq_one_letter_code
_entity_poly.pdbx_strand_id
1 'polypeptide(L)'
;MYNISKGKKFRVYFAGFALFLLSVSLLMLEIMFTRVSKVSFGNDFQFILISSAILSIGLGGIFVYFFYESLISRDNYDRTLQISIILYLFLLLTPFFALHYLSNPQLLAKILFFTLTFFVYLVWGVCAGIIFTVYVKRIHLIYFFSMAGSAIGVFLAIFLLDIFGMEKTIISVFALSFLPLFLIDFSKKPYVKNLLFLAGLFIAFLVALSYFLPVFSIVCPNQTKPIFSETNSFSQIDTYKLQDGIPYFSTGFGQLPQDVNIYEMKIDCIGTTTFVEFKPKKMEFLEGSLKYLPYTIKDYTNSLIIGSGAGLEVVMSVHAGNGKVTAVEINPLIIDRAQELAKGNRSLNIYNHNSVKLLIGEARNFLLKSPDKYDLIYLPGSKRYGGAGVSSYAFLENYLYTEEALKSYLGHLDEDGLFAVADINWFITRYIENWVLAMDELGIGFKNKVVLVKGDTYSLVIFKKIAFTDEEITKINEDSQKIGLTTLLLRPENLRKFKLNRIDITDNRPFYWNTYSVYSQDYNIDQDPDLTFKNMQFISIKYLFILFFIIAAVLIVAFAVPFLLYKNEYRNDLLKYLFYFFFIGIGFIMLELALIHKFTIFVENPVYALSVVLSTILLF
;
A
#
# COMPACT_ATOMS: atom_id res chain seq x y z
N MET A 1 -23.43 14.60 42.06
CA MET A 1 -24.26 13.57 41.38
C MET A 1 -25.37 14.26 40.59
N TYR A 2 -25.29 14.25 39.27
CA TYR A 2 -26.31 14.86 38.41
C TYR A 2 -27.51 13.93 38.23
N ASN A 3 -28.68 14.37 38.72
CA ASN A 3 -29.97 13.70 38.50
C ASN A 3 -30.44 14.01 37.05
N ILE A 4 -30.46 13.04 36.17
CA ILE A 4 -30.75 13.20 34.74
C ILE A 4 -32.28 13.19 34.58
N SER A 5 -32.91 14.36 34.37
CA SER A 5 -34.31 14.48 33.96
C SER A 5 -34.58 13.86 32.58
N LYS A 6 -35.85 13.51 32.25
CA LYS A 6 -36.23 12.83 30.99
C LYS A 6 -35.62 13.48 29.70
N GLY A 7 -35.48 14.81 29.67
CA GLY A 7 -34.82 15.51 28.55
C GLY A 7 -33.31 15.25 28.39
N LYS A 8 -32.65 14.75 29.44
CA LYS A 8 -31.22 14.43 29.43
C LYS A 8 -30.92 13.02 28.85
N LYS A 9 -31.91 12.10 28.81
CA LYS A 9 -31.70 10.78 28.18
C LYS A 9 -31.45 10.91 26.68
N PHE A 10 -32.15 11.78 25.96
CA PHE A 10 -31.95 12.02 24.54
C PHE A 10 -30.56 12.62 24.21
N ARG A 11 -30.03 13.49 25.07
CA ARG A 11 -28.71 14.12 24.87
C ARG A 11 -27.57 13.11 24.83
N VAL A 12 -27.63 11.99 25.55
CA VAL A 12 -26.60 10.93 25.49
C VAL A 12 -26.57 10.27 24.13
N TYR A 13 -27.73 9.99 23.53
CA TYR A 13 -27.80 9.38 22.19
C TYR A 13 -27.32 10.35 21.10
N PHE A 14 -27.66 11.65 21.23
CA PHE A 14 -27.15 12.65 20.29
C PHE A 14 -25.63 12.82 20.38
N ALA A 15 -25.08 12.86 21.59
CA ALA A 15 -23.63 12.93 21.79
C ALA A 15 -22.94 11.64 21.34
N GLY A 16 -23.56 10.47 21.61
CA GLY A 16 -23.08 9.19 21.09
C GLY A 16 -23.07 9.15 19.58
N PHE A 17 -24.16 9.60 18.93
CA PHE A 17 -24.24 9.62 17.48
C PHE A 17 -23.29 10.66 16.85
N ALA A 18 -23.07 11.79 17.52
CA ALA A 18 -22.03 12.75 17.11
C ALA A 18 -20.63 12.12 17.17
N LEU A 19 -20.33 11.38 18.24
CA LEU A 19 -19.06 10.65 18.35
C LEU A 19 -18.97 9.53 17.32
N PHE A 20 -20.06 8.82 17.02
CA PHE A 20 -20.12 7.85 15.94
C PHE A 20 -19.68 8.47 14.61
N LEU A 21 -20.26 9.61 14.22
CA LEU A 21 -19.90 10.30 12.97
C LEU A 21 -18.45 10.80 12.99
N LEU A 22 -17.99 11.33 14.12
CA LEU A 22 -16.57 11.71 14.29
C LEU A 22 -15.64 10.50 14.17
N SER A 23 -16.04 9.34 14.69
CA SER A 23 -15.24 8.11 14.60
C SER A 23 -15.25 7.53 13.18
N VAL A 24 -16.38 7.59 12.46
CA VAL A 24 -16.42 7.28 11.03
C VAL A 24 -15.42 8.14 10.28
N SER A 25 -15.45 9.46 10.48
CA SER A 25 -14.55 10.39 9.78
C SER A 25 -13.09 10.17 10.15
N LEU A 26 -12.78 9.84 11.40
CA LEU A 26 -11.41 9.59 11.85
C LEU A 26 -10.78 8.44 11.10
N LEU A 27 -11.44 7.28 11.08
CA LEU A 27 -10.88 6.08 10.43
C LEU A 27 -10.82 6.23 8.91
N MET A 28 -11.81 6.90 8.31
CA MET A 28 -11.71 7.26 6.89
C MET A 28 -10.50 8.15 6.62
N LEU A 29 -10.26 9.18 7.47
CA LEU A 29 -9.09 10.05 7.34
C LEU A 29 -7.77 9.30 7.52
N GLU A 30 -7.69 8.39 8.45
CA GLU A 30 -6.50 7.58 8.68
C GLU A 30 -6.11 6.80 7.41
N ILE A 31 -7.08 6.17 6.76
CA ILE A 31 -6.87 5.48 5.49
C ILE A 31 -6.46 6.48 4.39
N MET A 32 -7.08 7.65 4.33
CA MET A 32 -6.71 8.67 3.33
C MET A 32 -5.31 9.24 3.57
N PHE A 33 -4.96 9.57 4.81
CA PHE A 33 -3.63 10.07 5.15
C PHE A 33 -2.53 9.03 4.87
N THR A 34 -2.76 7.76 5.19
CA THR A 34 -1.81 6.68 4.86
C THR A 34 -1.63 6.53 3.35
N ARG A 35 -2.71 6.62 2.58
CA ARG A 35 -2.66 6.60 1.11
C ARG A 35 -1.89 7.77 0.53
N VAL A 36 -2.22 8.99 0.96
CA VAL A 36 -1.55 10.21 0.52
C VAL A 36 -0.08 10.19 0.89
N SER A 37 0.24 9.79 2.13
CA SER A 37 1.62 9.64 2.59
C SER A 37 2.41 8.66 1.72
N LYS A 38 1.79 7.53 1.34
CA LYS A 38 2.39 6.53 0.46
C LYS A 38 2.73 7.10 -0.92
N VAL A 39 1.78 7.78 -1.55
CA VAL A 39 1.96 8.38 -2.89
C VAL A 39 2.99 9.51 -2.86
N SER A 40 2.95 10.37 -1.83
CA SER A 40 3.79 11.57 -1.77
C SER A 40 5.19 11.33 -1.20
N PHE A 41 5.36 10.38 -0.29
CA PHE A 41 6.58 10.21 0.50
C PHE A 41 7.13 8.78 0.51
N GLY A 42 6.33 7.79 0.09
CA GLY A 42 6.68 6.37 0.12
C GLY A 42 6.17 5.62 1.35
N ASN A 43 6.34 4.31 1.34
CA ASN A 43 5.77 3.41 2.35
C ASN A 43 6.33 3.61 3.77
N ASP A 44 7.57 4.06 3.92
CA ASP A 44 8.25 4.22 5.22
C ASP A 44 7.49 5.15 6.17
N PHE A 45 6.82 6.13 5.61
CA PHE A 45 6.15 7.16 6.39
C PHE A 45 4.77 6.75 6.92
N GLN A 46 4.21 5.63 6.45
CA GLN A 46 2.91 5.13 6.94
C GLN A 46 2.98 4.74 8.42
N PHE A 47 4.05 4.07 8.84
CA PHE A 47 4.23 3.67 10.25
C PHE A 47 4.34 4.88 11.18
N ILE A 48 5.03 5.94 10.73
CA ILE A 48 5.15 7.19 11.48
C ILE A 48 3.76 7.82 11.66
N LEU A 49 2.96 7.81 10.61
CA LEU A 49 1.63 8.41 10.62
C LEU A 49 0.69 7.68 11.57
N ILE A 50 0.61 6.35 11.49
CA ILE A 50 -0.24 5.53 12.39
C ILE A 50 0.19 5.70 13.85
N SER A 51 1.51 5.62 14.12
CA SER A 51 2.02 5.80 15.47
C SER A 51 1.75 7.20 16.03
N SER A 52 1.89 8.24 15.18
CA SER A 52 1.60 9.63 15.57
C SER A 52 0.11 9.87 15.79
N ALA A 53 -0.76 9.19 15.05
CA ALA A 53 -2.22 9.26 15.24
C ALA A 53 -2.62 8.73 16.63
N ILE A 54 -2.17 7.54 16.99
CA ILE A 54 -2.45 6.93 18.29
C ILE A 54 -1.92 7.82 19.43
N LEU A 55 -0.68 8.31 19.30
CA LEU A 55 -0.08 9.23 20.27
C LEU A 55 -0.90 10.50 20.44
N SER A 56 -1.30 11.14 19.34
CA SER A 56 -2.03 12.41 19.35
C SER A 56 -3.41 12.27 20.00
N ILE A 57 -4.14 11.19 19.68
CA ILE A 57 -5.44 10.89 20.29
C ILE A 57 -5.29 10.74 21.80
N GLY A 58 -4.27 9.99 22.25
CA GLY A 58 -3.96 9.83 23.67
C GLY A 58 -3.62 11.16 24.36
N LEU A 59 -2.80 12.00 23.72
CA LEU A 59 -2.47 13.34 24.22
C LEU A 59 -3.69 14.26 24.28
N GLY A 60 -4.65 14.14 23.35
CA GLY A 60 -5.92 14.83 23.41
C GLY A 60 -6.73 14.48 24.66
N GLY A 61 -6.78 13.20 25.04
CA GLY A 61 -7.39 12.75 26.30
C GLY A 61 -6.67 13.30 27.54
N ILE A 62 -5.33 13.29 27.55
CA ILE A 62 -4.52 13.89 28.63
C ILE A 62 -4.77 15.40 28.73
N PHE A 63 -4.87 16.09 27.60
CA PHE A 63 -5.19 17.51 27.55
C PHE A 63 -6.54 17.81 28.23
N VAL A 64 -7.59 17.01 27.95
CA VAL A 64 -8.91 17.15 28.62
C VAL A 64 -8.80 16.92 30.13
N TYR A 65 -7.95 15.97 30.53
CA TYR A 65 -7.72 15.71 31.97
C TYR A 65 -7.09 16.92 32.67
N PHE A 66 -6.05 17.52 32.13
CA PHE A 66 -5.39 18.68 32.76
C PHE A 66 -6.24 19.92 32.78
N PHE A 67 -7.03 20.15 31.75
CA PHE A 67 -7.86 21.34 31.59
C PHE A 67 -9.34 21.08 31.92
N TYR A 68 -9.61 20.00 32.68
CA TYR A 68 -10.97 19.56 33.00
C TYR A 68 -11.89 20.70 33.49
N GLU A 69 -11.44 21.49 34.48
CA GLU A 69 -12.23 22.57 35.07
C GLU A 69 -12.59 23.69 34.08
N SER A 70 -11.68 24.00 33.17
CA SER A 70 -11.89 25.03 32.15
C SER A 70 -12.73 24.54 30.97
N LEU A 71 -12.56 23.27 30.57
CA LEU A 71 -13.24 22.69 29.42
C LEU A 71 -14.64 22.16 29.74
N ILE A 72 -14.86 21.64 30.95
CA ILE A 72 -16.07 20.90 31.36
C ILE A 72 -16.77 21.58 32.53
N SER A 73 -16.80 22.93 32.56
CA SER A 73 -17.63 23.64 33.53
C SER A 73 -19.13 23.46 33.19
N ARG A 74 -19.99 23.56 34.24
CA ARG A 74 -21.43 23.16 34.22
C ARG A 74 -22.24 23.68 33.01
N ASP A 75 -21.86 24.82 32.45
CA ASP A 75 -22.62 25.48 31.38
C ASP A 75 -21.86 25.61 30.05
N ASN A 76 -20.59 25.19 29.99
CA ASN A 76 -19.72 25.46 28.84
C ASN A 76 -19.29 24.24 28.03
N TYR A 77 -19.55 22.99 28.47
CA TYR A 77 -19.04 21.81 27.74
C TYR A 77 -19.57 21.71 26.30
N ASP A 78 -20.85 22.06 26.08
CA ASP A 78 -21.43 22.07 24.72
C ASP A 78 -20.68 23.06 23.83
N ARG A 79 -20.37 24.26 24.34
CA ARG A 79 -19.61 25.28 23.60
C ARG A 79 -18.16 24.84 23.33
N THR A 80 -17.51 24.23 24.32
CA THR A 80 -16.15 23.74 24.18
C THR A 80 -16.08 22.63 23.13
N LEU A 81 -17.02 21.69 23.18
CA LEU A 81 -17.11 20.61 22.20
C LEU A 81 -17.35 21.16 20.78
N GLN A 82 -18.18 22.19 20.66
CA GLN A 82 -18.39 22.89 19.38
C GLN A 82 -17.11 23.48 18.81
N ILE A 83 -16.43 24.27 19.62
CA ILE A 83 -15.18 24.91 19.21
C ILE A 83 -14.17 23.85 18.79
N SER A 84 -14.09 22.74 19.53
CA SER A 84 -13.21 21.62 19.19
C SER A 84 -13.58 20.96 17.86
N ILE A 85 -14.88 20.75 17.57
CA ILE A 85 -15.33 20.20 16.29
C ILE A 85 -15.06 21.19 15.14
N ILE A 86 -15.30 22.48 15.34
CA ILE A 86 -14.98 23.51 14.32
C ILE A 86 -13.47 23.54 14.06
N LEU A 87 -12.65 23.46 15.09
CA LEU A 87 -11.20 23.39 14.96
C LEU A 87 -10.75 22.11 14.23
N TYR A 88 -11.39 20.97 14.54
CA TYR A 88 -11.18 19.72 13.82
C TYR A 88 -11.47 19.85 12.33
N LEU A 89 -12.63 20.43 11.98
CA LEU A 89 -13.02 20.68 10.58
C LEU A 89 -12.04 21.62 9.87
N PHE A 90 -11.62 22.68 10.54
CA PHE A 90 -10.64 23.62 9.97
C PHE A 90 -9.31 22.95 9.67
N LEU A 91 -8.82 22.10 10.57
CA LEU A 91 -7.55 21.41 10.44
C LEU A 91 -7.61 20.26 9.43
N LEU A 92 -8.76 19.61 9.23
CA LEU A 92 -8.92 18.37 8.48
C LEU A 92 -8.36 18.43 7.06
N LEU A 93 -8.60 19.52 6.34
CA LEU A 93 -8.15 19.69 4.95
C LEU A 93 -6.74 20.31 4.84
N THR A 94 -6.22 20.90 5.92
CA THR A 94 -4.94 21.63 5.88
C THR A 94 -3.74 20.77 5.49
N PRO A 95 -3.60 19.47 5.88
CA PRO A 95 -2.50 18.63 5.42
C PRO A 95 -2.49 18.43 3.91
N PHE A 96 -3.67 18.28 3.30
CA PHE A 96 -3.79 18.08 1.85
C PHE A 96 -3.46 19.33 1.06
N PHE A 97 -3.91 20.49 1.54
CA PHE A 97 -3.54 21.78 0.96
C PHE A 97 -2.03 22.05 1.12
N ALA A 98 -1.43 21.71 2.26
CA ALA A 98 0.00 21.84 2.45
C ALA A 98 0.79 21.05 1.40
N LEU A 99 0.36 19.82 1.08
CA LEU A 99 0.98 19.02 0.02
C LEU A 99 0.77 19.61 -1.37
N HIS A 100 -0.43 20.09 -1.66
CA HIS A 100 -0.76 20.63 -2.98
C HIS A 100 0.03 21.92 -3.31
N TYR A 101 0.10 22.86 -2.36
CA TYR A 101 0.72 24.17 -2.59
C TYR A 101 2.21 24.24 -2.28
N LEU A 102 2.73 23.32 -1.44
CA LEU A 102 4.12 23.34 -0.97
C LEU A 102 4.94 22.16 -1.53
N SER A 103 4.61 21.70 -2.72
CA SER A 103 5.31 20.57 -3.36
C SER A 103 6.83 20.79 -3.52
N ASN A 104 7.31 22.02 -3.50
CA ASN A 104 8.71 22.41 -3.43
C ASN A 104 8.93 23.50 -2.34
N PRO A 105 9.77 23.28 -1.30
CA PRO A 105 10.66 22.16 -1.05
C PRO A 105 9.97 20.97 -0.37
N GLN A 106 10.24 19.77 -0.86
CA GLN A 106 9.62 18.51 -0.36
C GLN A 106 9.75 18.30 1.15
N LEU A 107 10.85 18.73 1.77
CA LEU A 107 11.07 18.56 3.21
C LEU A 107 10.08 19.38 4.04
N LEU A 108 9.81 20.62 3.64
CA LEU A 108 8.85 21.49 4.34
C LEU A 108 7.43 20.92 4.22
N ALA A 109 7.05 20.47 3.02
CA ALA A 109 5.75 19.83 2.80
C ALA A 109 5.57 18.58 3.68
N LYS A 110 6.61 17.75 3.82
CA LYS A 110 6.61 16.58 4.72
C LYS A 110 6.40 16.99 6.17
N ILE A 111 7.22 17.92 6.67
CA ILE A 111 7.13 18.36 8.07
C ILE A 111 5.73 18.93 8.37
N LEU A 112 5.22 19.78 7.49
CA LEU A 112 3.89 20.37 7.66
C LEU A 112 2.79 19.31 7.59
N PHE A 113 2.84 18.37 6.65
CA PHE A 113 1.87 17.31 6.54
C PHE A 113 1.79 16.51 7.85
N PHE A 114 2.91 16.01 8.38
CA PHE A 114 2.92 15.23 9.62
C PHE A 114 2.52 16.07 10.84
N THR A 115 2.95 17.32 10.91
CA THR A 115 2.59 18.22 12.01
C THR A 115 1.08 18.52 11.99
N LEU A 116 0.51 18.82 10.83
CA LEU A 116 -0.90 19.13 10.71
C LEU A 116 -1.78 17.89 10.96
N THR A 117 -1.40 16.72 10.45
CA THR A 117 -2.09 15.46 10.74
C THR A 117 -2.08 15.13 12.23
N PHE A 118 -0.96 15.35 12.91
CA PHE A 118 -0.87 15.20 14.38
C PHE A 118 -1.92 16.06 15.10
N PHE A 119 -2.07 17.33 14.71
CA PHE A 119 -3.06 18.21 15.33
C PHE A 119 -4.51 17.83 14.99
N VAL A 120 -4.78 17.29 13.79
CA VAL A 120 -6.10 16.75 13.45
C VAL A 120 -6.51 15.66 14.42
N TYR A 121 -5.63 14.67 14.66
CA TYR A 121 -5.89 13.57 15.58
C TYR A 121 -5.95 14.02 17.04
N LEU A 122 -5.12 14.97 17.44
CA LEU A 122 -5.14 15.54 18.79
C LEU A 122 -6.48 16.22 19.10
N VAL A 123 -6.98 17.04 18.18
CA VAL A 123 -8.28 17.73 18.38
C VAL A 123 -9.44 16.74 18.38
N TRP A 124 -9.39 15.69 17.55
CA TRP A 124 -10.35 14.60 17.63
C TRP A 124 -10.31 13.92 19.01
N GLY A 125 -9.11 13.64 19.53
CA GLY A 125 -8.91 13.08 20.88
C GLY A 125 -9.49 13.97 21.97
N VAL A 126 -9.41 15.30 21.83
CA VAL A 126 -10.07 16.26 22.73
C VAL A 126 -11.59 16.15 22.63
N CYS A 127 -12.17 16.09 21.41
CA CYS A 127 -13.61 15.93 21.23
C CYS A 127 -14.13 14.64 21.90
N ALA A 128 -13.47 13.53 21.64
CA ALA A 128 -13.81 12.23 22.23
C ALA A 128 -13.65 12.27 23.77
N GLY A 129 -12.53 12.80 24.26
CA GLY A 129 -12.23 12.95 25.69
C GLY A 129 -13.32 13.75 26.44
N ILE A 130 -13.78 14.87 25.87
CA ILE A 130 -14.89 15.66 26.45
C ILE A 130 -16.16 14.80 26.52
N ILE A 131 -16.55 14.11 25.43
CA ILE A 131 -17.77 13.30 25.41
C ILE A 131 -17.68 12.14 26.39
N PHE A 132 -16.57 11.40 26.46
CA PHE A 132 -16.37 10.32 27.42
C PHE A 132 -16.44 10.80 28.87
N THR A 133 -15.84 11.94 29.15
CA THR A 133 -15.82 12.50 30.52
C THR A 133 -17.20 12.98 30.97
N VAL A 134 -17.91 13.69 30.10
CA VAL A 134 -19.27 14.20 30.43
C VAL A 134 -20.27 13.06 30.63
N TYR A 135 -20.16 11.99 29.83
CA TYR A 135 -21.09 10.87 29.88
C TYR A 135 -20.51 9.60 30.52
N VAL A 136 -19.55 9.74 31.43
CA VAL A 136 -18.88 8.61 32.12
C VAL A 136 -19.85 7.57 32.70
N LYS A 137 -21.02 7.95 33.19
CA LYS A 137 -22.05 7.02 33.69
C LYS A 137 -22.71 6.16 32.62
N ARG A 138 -22.52 6.49 31.36
CA ARG A 138 -23.03 5.77 30.17
C ARG A 138 -21.90 5.44 29.23
N ILE A 139 -20.70 5.25 29.76
CA ILE A 139 -19.48 5.05 28.99
C ILE A 139 -19.60 3.87 28.01
N HIS A 140 -20.25 2.78 28.41
CA HIS A 140 -20.49 1.61 27.55
C HIS A 140 -21.26 1.97 26.28
N LEU A 141 -22.27 2.86 26.38
CA LEU A 141 -23.05 3.29 25.22
C LEU A 141 -22.23 4.22 24.30
N ILE A 142 -21.52 5.18 24.90
CA ILE A 142 -20.65 6.11 24.15
C ILE A 142 -19.52 5.35 23.47
N TYR A 143 -18.92 4.39 24.17
CA TYR A 143 -17.88 3.53 23.61
C TYR A 143 -18.40 2.70 22.45
N PHE A 144 -19.60 2.09 22.58
CA PHE A 144 -20.24 1.37 21.48
C PHE A 144 -20.42 2.25 20.24
N PHE A 145 -20.92 3.48 20.38
CA PHE A 145 -21.05 4.41 19.26
C PHE A 145 -19.70 4.71 18.61
N SER A 146 -18.65 4.92 19.39
CA SER A 146 -17.31 5.17 18.87
C SER A 146 -16.77 3.98 18.08
N MET A 147 -16.86 2.77 18.64
CA MET A 147 -16.36 1.55 18.00
C MET A 147 -17.14 1.21 16.72
N ALA A 148 -18.47 1.26 16.78
CA ALA A 148 -19.33 1.05 15.63
C ALA A 148 -19.06 2.07 14.51
N GLY A 149 -18.87 3.36 14.88
CA GLY A 149 -18.49 4.39 13.94
C GLY A 149 -17.14 4.11 13.28
N SER A 150 -16.13 3.74 14.08
CA SER A 150 -14.80 3.37 13.57
C SER A 150 -14.87 2.20 12.58
N ALA A 151 -15.59 1.13 12.93
CA ALA A 151 -15.76 -0.03 12.07
C ALA A 151 -16.41 0.32 10.73
N ILE A 152 -17.48 1.09 10.75
CA ILE A 152 -18.16 1.54 9.51
C ILE A 152 -17.25 2.48 8.71
N GLY A 153 -16.48 3.33 9.38
CA GLY A 153 -15.54 4.25 8.74
C GLY A 153 -14.51 3.54 7.86
N VAL A 154 -13.99 2.41 8.32
CA VAL A 154 -13.02 1.61 7.56
C VAL A 154 -13.63 1.06 6.27
N PHE A 155 -14.83 0.47 6.33
CA PHE A 155 -15.51 -0.03 5.13
C PHE A 155 -15.89 1.09 4.18
N LEU A 156 -16.42 2.20 4.72
CA LEU A 156 -16.87 3.33 3.93
C LEU A 156 -15.70 4.00 3.20
N ALA A 157 -14.54 4.09 3.83
CA ALA A 157 -13.33 4.63 3.20
C ALA A 157 -12.95 3.88 1.94
N ILE A 158 -12.92 2.54 1.99
CA ILE A 158 -12.56 1.70 0.85
C ILE A 158 -13.63 1.78 -0.24
N PHE A 159 -14.90 1.66 0.14
CA PHE A 159 -16.01 1.74 -0.79
C PHE A 159 -16.04 3.07 -1.56
N LEU A 160 -15.88 4.19 -0.87
CA LEU A 160 -15.85 5.51 -1.52
C LEU A 160 -14.57 5.71 -2.35
N LEU A 161 -13.45 5.16 -1.90
CA LEU A 161 -12.18 5.22 -2.64
C LEU A 161 -12.27 4.49 -3.98
N ASP A 162 -12.93 3.32 -4.01
CA ASP A 162 -13.11 2.55 -5.24
C ASP A 162 -14.09 3.21 -6.22
N ILE A 163 -15.10 3.92 -5.71
CA ILE A 163 -16.13 4.56 -6.57
C ILE A 163 -15.68 5.95 -7.01
N PHE A 164 -15.14 6.75 -6.11
CA PHE A 164 -14.93 8.19 -6.32
C PHE A 164 -13.48 8.60 -6.43
N GLY A 165 -12.55 7.71 -6.03
CA GLY A 165 -11.13 8.02 -5.93
C GLY A 165 -10.79 8.83 -4.66
N MET A 166 -9.50 9.14 -4.50
CA MET A 166 -8.94 9.68 -3.26
C MET A 166 -9.44 11.10 -2.94
N GLU A 167 -9.43 12.00 -3.91
CA GLU A 167 -9.76 13.41 -3.71
C GLU A 167 -11.20 13.60 -3.26
N LYS A 168 -12.13 12.96 -3.97
CA LYS A 168 -13.57 13.05 -3.67
C LYS A 168 -13.91 12.35 -2.36
N THR A 169 -13.21 11.27 -2.01
CA THR A 169 -13.35 10.61 -0.72
C THR A 169 -12.93 11.54 0.43
N ILE A 170 -11.81 12.26 0.31
CA ILE A 170 -11.37 13.23 1.31
C ILE A 170 -12.41 14.34 1.52
N ILE A 171 -12.98 14.86 0.43
CA ILE A 171 -14.03 15.88 0.51
C ILE A 171 -15.30 15.32 1.15
N SER A 172 -15.64 14.07 0.86
CA SER A 172 -16.79 13.39 1.49
C SER A 172 -16.58 13.21 3.00
N VAL A 173 -15.36 12.90 3.44
CA VAL A 173 -15.00 12.83 4.87
C VAL A 173 -15.19 14.20 5.54
N PHE A 174 -14.77 15.28 4.89
CA PHE A 174 -14.96 16.63 5.39
C PHE A 174 -16.46 16.96 5.58
N ALA A 175 -17.28 16.63 4.58
CA ALA A 175 -18.74 16.84 4.64
C ALA A 175 -19.38 16.01 5.77
N LEU A 176 -18.98 14.75 5.91
CA LEU A 176 -19.46 13.87 6.99
C LEU A 176 -19.08 14.42 8.38
N SER A 177 -17.87 14.94 8.51
CA SER A 177 -17.34 15.52 9.76
C SER A 177 -18.09 16.78 10.21
N PHE A 178 -18.85 17.40 9.30
CA PHE A 178 -19.66 18.57 9.61
C PHE A 178 -20.98 18.19 10.32
N LEU A 179 -21.52 16.99 10.07
CA LEU A 179 -22.81 16.55 10.62
C LEU A 179 -22.91 16.56 12.16
N PRO A 180 -21.87 16.20 12.94
CA PRO A 180 -21.90 16.28 14.40
C PRO A 180 -22.30 17.66 14.95
N LEU A 181 -21.99 18.72 14.20
CA LEU A 181 -22.39 20.08 14.59
C LEU A 181 -23.92 20.26 14.71
N PHE A 182 -24.73 19.56 13.95
CA PHE A 182 -26.19 19.62 14.02
C PHE A 182 -26.78 18.82 15.19
N LEU A 183 -26.04 17.83 15.67
CA LEU A 183 -26.50 16.92 16.74
C LEU A 183 -26.26 17.47 18.12
N ILE A 184 -25.30 18.36 18.27
CA ILE A 184 -24.99 18.99 19.56
C ILE A 184 -25.83 20.26 19.69
N ASP A 185 -26.69 20.37 20.66
CA ASP A 185 -27.68 21.47 20.83
C ASP A 185 -26.98 22.78 21.15
N PHE A 186 -26.85 23.61 20.13
CA PHE A 186 -25.87 24.64 20.08
C PHE A 186 -26.18 25.95 20.65
N SER A 187 -27.34 26.34 20.61
CA SER A 187 -27.76 27.59 21.21
C SER A 187 -29.27 27.71 21.09
N LYS A 188 -29.84 28.30 22.09
CA LYS A 188 -31.23 28.74 22.07
C LYS A 188 -31.46 29.86 21.05
N LYS A 189 -30.39 30.29 20.31
CA LYS A 189 -30.44 31.43 19.40
C LYS A 189 -30.69 30.94 17.97
N PRO A 190 -31.83 31.29 17.34
CA PRO A 190 -32.19 30.77 16.01
C PRO A 190 -31.21 31.15 14.88
N TYR A 191 -30.55 32.31 15.01
CA TYR A 191 -29.59 32.75 13.96
C TYR A 191 -28.38 31.85 13.85
N VAL A 192 -27.92 31.22 14.95
CA VAL A 192 -26.76 30.27 14.89
C VAL A 192 -27.17 29.01 14.15
N LYS A 193 -28.40 28.50 14.39
CA LYS A 193 -28.93 27.34 13.64
C LYS A 193 -29.02 27.63 12.14
N ASN A 194 -29.49 28.83 11.78
CA ASN A 194 -29.57 29.26 10.37
C ASN A 194 -28.20 29.39 9.74
N LEU A 195 -27.22 29.93 10.48
CA LEU A 195 -25.84 30.04 9.99
C LEU A 195 -25.20 28.66 9.74
N LEU A 196 -25.41 27.71 10.67
CA LEU A 196 -24.94 26.33 10.48
C LEU A 196 -25.62 25.65 9.31
N PHE A 197 -26.92 25.86 9.14
CA PHE A 197 -27.65 25.33 7.98
C PHE A 197 -27.12 25.88 6.67
N LEU A 198 -26.88 27.20 6.57
CA LEU A 198 -26.26 27.82 5.40
C LEU A 198 -24.84 27.31 5.16
N ALA A 199 -24.03 27.12 6.20
CA ALA A 199 -22.71 26.52 6.09
C ALA A 199 -22.79 25.07 5.58
N GLY A 200 -23.77 24.30 6.06
CA GLY A 200 -24.03 22.94 5.58
C GLY A 200 -24.42 22.90 4.10
N LEU A 201 -25.28 23.81 3.66
CA LEU A 201 -25.63 23.95 2.23
C LEU A 201 -24.42 24.35 1.38
N PHE A 202 -23.58 25.26 1.89
CA PHE A 202 -22.36 25.67 1.21
C PHE A 202 -21.36 24.49 1.09
N ILE A 203 -21.20 23.70 2.13
CA ILE A 203 -20.36 22.49 2.10
C ILE A 203 -20.93 21.47 1.12
N ALA A 204 -22.25 21.23 1.13
CA ALA A 204 -22.89 20.35 0.17
C ALA A 204 -22.67 20.83 -1.28
N PHE A 205 -22.73 22.14 -1.51
CA PHE A 205 -22.40 22.76 -2.79
C PHE A 205 -20.93 22.53 -3.17
N LEU A 206 -19.97 22.72 -2.25
CA LEU A 206 -18.55 22.46 -2.50
C LEU A 206 -18.28 20.99 -2.81
N VAL A 207 -18.96 20.07 -2.10
CA VAL A 207 -18.90 18.63 -2.42
C VAL A 207 -19.40 18.38 -3.83
N ALA A 208 -20.58 18.89 -4.17
CA ALA A 208 -21.13 18.74 -5.52
C ALA A 208 -20.20 19.33 -6.58
N LEU A 209 -19.62 20.50 -6.32
CA LEU A 209 -18.67 21.16 -7.22
C LEU A 209 -17.40 20.34 -7.43
N SER A 210 -16.90 19.67 -6.40
CA SER A 210 -15.68 18.83 -6.46
C SER A 210 -15.83 17.62 -7.38
N TYR A 211 -17.05 17.21 -7.70
CA TYR A 211 -17.29 16.17 -8.70
C TYR A 211 -17.04 16.65 -10.13
N PHE A 212 -17.14 17.96 -10.36
CA PHE A 212 -16.96 18.57 -11.68
C PHE A 212 -15.61 19.27 -11.83
N LEU A 213 -15.04 19.77 -10.73
CA LEU A 213 -13.76 20.49 -10.73
C LEU A 213 -12.78 19.85 -9.73
N PRO A 214 -11.53 19.58 -10.12
CA PRO A 214 -10.52 19.12 -9.18
C PRO A 214 -10.20 20.23 -8.16
N VAL A 215 -10.44 19.97 -6.88
CA VAL A 215 -10.18 20.94 -5.78
C VAL A 215 -8.70 20.92 -5.41
N PHE A 216 -8.10 19.76 -5.44
CA PHE A 216 -6.66 19.53 -5.29
C PHE A 216 -6.31 18.25 -6.06
N SER A 217 -5.07 18.09 -6.44
CA SER A 217 -4.58 16.86 -7.06
C SER A 217 -3.34 16.37 -6.32
N ILE A 218 -3.33 15.09 -6.01
CA ILE A 218 -2.16 14.42 -5.45
C ILE A 218 -1.49 13.70 -6.59
N VAL A 219 -0.43 14.31 -7.11
CA VAL A 219 0.33 13.83 -8.27
C VAL A 219 1.71 13.38 -7.81
N CYS A 220 2.33 12.52 -8.59
CA CYS A 220 3.69 12.07 -8.32
C CYS A 220 4.67 13.26 -8.25
N PRO A 221 5.48 13.35 -7.17
CA PRO A 221 6.45 14.43 -7.04
C PRO A 221 7.46 14.42 -8.20
N ASN A 222 7.88 15.62 -8.64
CA ASN A 222 8.90 15.81 -9.68
C ASN A 222 8.58 15.19 -11.04
N GLN A 223 7.31 14.99 -11.36
CA GLN A 223 6.86 14.49 -12.66
C GLN A 223 6.10 15.57 -13.45
N THR A 224 6.06 15.40 -14.76
CA THR A 224 5.15 16.16 -15.61
C THR A 224 3.70 15.82 -15.26
N LYS A 225 2.75 16.66 -15.65
CA LYS A 225 1.33 16.37 -15.42
C LYS A 225 0.92 15.08 -16.15
N PRO A 226 0.33 14.09 -15.46
CA PRO A 226 -0.13 12.87 -16.10
C PRO A 226 -1.32 13.17 -17.04
N ILE A 227 -1.50 12.32 -18.05
CA ILE A 227 -2.69 12.36 -18.93
C ILE A 227 -3.92 11.93 -18.15
N PHE A 228 -3.76 10.89 -17.32
CA PHE A 228 -4.78 10.39 -16.40
C PHE A 228 -4.15 10.18 -15.02
N SER A 229 -4.91 10.53 -13.99
CA SER A 229 -4.57 10.23 -12.60
C SER A 229 -5.82 9.75 -11.89
N GLU A 230 -5.83 8.51 -11.46
CA GLU A 230 -6.96 7.90 -10.77
C GLU A 230 -6.48 7.01 -9.64
N THR A 231 -7.35 6.84 -8.64
CA THR A 231 -7.03 6.08 -7.42
C THR A 231 -8.17 5.13 -7.10
N ASN A 232 -7.83 3.91 -6.74
CA ASN A 232 -8.72 2.95 -6.12
C ASN A 232 -8.13 2.42 -4.81
N SER A 233 -8.77 1.43 -4.19
CA SER A 233 -8.30 0.80 -2.95
C SER A 233 -6.92 0.13 -3.10
N PHE A 234 -6.54 -0.29 -4.30
CA PHE A 234 -5.23 -0.91 -4.56
C PHE A 234 -4.10 0.12 -4.66
N SER A 235 -4.27 1.13 -5.52
CA SER A 235 -3.21 2.10 -5.82
C SER A 235 -3.74 3.35 -6.50
N GLN A 236 -2.89 4.37 -6.60
CA GLN A 236 -3.02 5.46 -7.54
C GLN A 236 -2.31 5.08 -8.84
N ILE A 237 -2.96 5.35 -9.98
CA ILE A 237 -2.40 5.13 -11.32
C ILE A 237 -2.28 6.47 -12.03
N ASP A 238 -1.05 6.88 -12.29
CA ASP A 238 -0.72 8.06 -13.07
C ASP A 238 -0.18 7.63 -14.43
N THR A 239 -0.83 8.05 -15.52
CA THR A 239 -0.51 7.62 -16.89
C THR A 239 0.20 8.71 -17.66
N TYR A 240 1.32 8.38 -18.28
CA TYR A 240 2.15 9.27 -19.08
C TYR A 240 2.35 8.68 -20.48
N LYS A 241 2.29 9.52 -21.52
CA LYS A 241 2.71 9.11 -22.87
C LYS A 241 4.22 9.19 -22.96
N LEU A 242 4.87 8.11 -23.39
CA LEU A 242 6.30 8.11 -23.65
C LEU A 242 6.57 8.86 -24.96
N GLN A 243 7.53 9.79 -24.92
CA GLN A 243 7.96 10.54 -26.09
C GLN A 243 9.03 9.79 -26.85
N ASP A 244 9.08 9.98 -28.15
CA ASP A 244 10.11 9.40 -29.03
C ASP A 244 11.53 9.78 -28.56
N GLY A 245 12.43 8.80 -28.54
CA GLY A 245 13.85 9.01 -28.26
C GLY A 245 14.28 9.02 -26.79
N ILE A 246 13.36 8.83 -25.83
CA ILE A 246 13.75 8.65 -24.42
C ILE A 246 14.07 7.17 -24.17
N PRO A 247 15.30 6.81 -23.73
CA PRO A 247 15.62 5.43 -23.39
C PRO A 247 14.73 4.99 -22.22
N TYR A 248 14.00 3.90 -22.40
CA TYR A 248 13.15 3.35 -21.37
C TYR A 248 13.94 2.38 -20.47
N PHE A 249 14.46 2.88 -19.36
CA PHE A 249 15.34 2.14 -18.45
C PHE A 249 14.73 0.88 -17.83
N SER A 250 13.41 0.80 -17.71
CA SER A 250 12.79 -0.33 -17.00
C SER A 250 12.58 -1.59 -17.85
N THR A 251 12.68 -1.49 -19.18
CA THR A 251 12.40 -2.62 -20.10
C THR A 251 13.57 -3.05 -20.96
N GLY A 252 14.65 -2.25 -21.03
CA GLY A 252 15.80 -2.55 -21.88
C GLY A 252 15.54 -2.35 -23.38
N PHE A 253 14.45 -1.66 -23.76
CA PHE A 253 14.20 -1.34 -25.17
C PHE A 253 15.22 -0.34 -25.69
N GLY A 254 15.64 -0.54 -26.92
CA GLY A 254 16.37 0.45 -27.69
C GLY A 254 15.49 1.65 -28.07
N GLN A 255 15.60 2.13 -29.30
CA GLN A 255 14.74 3.21 -29.81
C GLN A 255 13.28 2.76 -29.92
N LEU A 256 12.36 3.56 -29.36
CA LEU A 256 10.93 3.30 -29.49
C LEU A 256 10.44 3.59 -30.92
N PRO A 257 9.53 2.76 -31.46
CA PRO A 257 8.98 2.97 -32.79
C PRO A 257 8.08 4.21 -32.81
N GLN A 258 8.24 5.07 -33.81
CA GLN A 258 7.46 6.33 -33.95
C GLN A 258 5.97 6.11 -34.16
N ASP A 259 5.57 4.96 -34.73
CA ASP A 259 4.20 4.66 -35.13
C ASP A 259 3.40 3.87 -34.09
N VAL A 260 3.96 3.58 -32.93
CA VAL A 260 3.30 2.83 -31.84
C VAL A 260 3.18 3.74 -30.63
N ASN A 261 1.98 3.98 -30.15
CA ASN A 261 1.82 4.70 -28.92
C ASN A 261 2.15 3.79 -27.73
N ILE A 262 3.01 4.29 -26.88
CA ILE A 262 3.46 3.61 -25.65
C ILE A 262 3.18 4.53 -24.48
N TYR A 263 2.56 3.96 -23.44
CA TYR A 263 2.21 4.70 -22.22
C TYR A 263 2.80 4.01 -21.01
N GLU A 264 3.38 4.79 -20.13
CA GLU A 264 3.81 4.35 -18.81
C GLU A 264 2.72 4.65 -17.80
N MET A 265 2.30 3.65 -17.05
CA MET A 265 1.44 3.80 -15.90
C MET A 265 2.26 3.67 -14.63
N LYS A 266 2.34 4.72 -13.83
CA LYS A 266 3.00 4.71 -12.52
C LYS A 266 2.01 4.29 -11.45
N ILE A 267 2.40 3.31 -10.65
CA ILE A 267 1.61 2.73 -9.57
C ILE A 267 2.13 3.30 -8.25
N ASP A 268 1.33 4.11 -7.54
CA ASP A 268 1.72 4.82 -6.32
C ASP A 268 3.06 5.59 -6.46
N CYS A 269 3.31 6.20 -7.64
CA CYS A 269 4.51 6.95 -8.01
C CYS A 269 5.82 6.14 -8.09
N ILE A 270 5.78 4.82 -7.95
CA ILE A 270 6.97 4.00 -7.69
C ILE A 270 7.02 2.78 -8.60
N GLY A 271 5.95 2.00 -8.64
CA GLY A 271 5.82 0.88 -9.57
C GLY A 271 5.53 1.39 -10.98
N THR A 272 5.91 0.63 -12.00
CA THR A 272 5.61 0.97 -13.37
C THR A 272 5.07 -0.24 -14.11
N THR A 273 4.10 0.00 -14.98
CA THR A 273 3.65 -0.95 -15.98
C THR A 273 3.44 -0.23 -17.30
N THR A 274 3.61 -0.93 -18.41
CA THR A 274 3.64 -0.32 -19.73
C THR A 274 2.49 -0.82 -20.58
N PHE A 275 1.70 0.10 -21.11
CA PHE A 275 0.76 -0.18 -22.19
C PHE A 275 1.42 0.09 -23.53
N VAL A 276 1.34 -0.88 -24.43
CA VAL A 276 1.81 -0.77 -25.81
C VAL A 276 0.62 -1.02 -26.74
N GLU A 277 0.37 -0.10 -27.66
CA GLU A 277 -0.60 -0.35 -28.73
C GLU A 277 -0.17 -1.58 -29.53
N PHE A 278 -0.99 -2.62 -29.51
CA PHE A 278 -0.69 -3.85 -30.22
C PHE A 278 -0.90 -3.68 -31.72
N LYS A 279 0.21 -3.67 -32.47
CA LYS A 279 0.24 -3.63 -33.94
C LYS A 279 1.11 -4.78 -34.43
N PRO A 280 0.54 -5.94 -34.80
CA PRO A 280 1.30 -7.19 -35.03
C PRO A 280 2.56 -7.07 -35.88
N LYS A 281 2.53 -6.20 -36.90
CA LYS A 281 3.65 -5.98 -37.84
C LYS A 281 4.73 -4.99 -37.34
N LYS A 282 4.61 -4.48 -36.09
CA LYS A 282 5.47 -3.40 -35.58
C LYS A 282 5.99 -3.68 -34.18
N MET A 283 6.01 -4.95 -33.75
CA MET A 283 6.39 -5.35 -32.40
C MET A 283 7.82 -5.87 -32.28
N GLU A 284 8.59 -5.89 -33.38
CA GLU A 284 9.98 -6.39 -33.42
C GLU A 284 10.92 -5.70 -32.42
N PHE A 285 10.66 -4.43 -32.07
CA PHE A 285 11.46 -3.70 -31.06
C PHE A 285 11.43 -4.36 -29.68
N LEU A 286 10.44 -5.21 -29.39
CA LEU A 286 10.33 -5.95 -28.14
C LEU A 286 11.38 -7.04 -28.00
N GLU A 287 11.86 -7.57 -29.11
CA GLU A 287 12.82 -8.70 -29.17
C GLU A 287 14.19 -8.37 -28.58
N GLY A 288 14.55 -7.07 -28.55
CA GLY A 288 15.77 -6.56 -27.91
C GLY A 288 15.72 -6.48 -26.39
N SER A 289 14.62 -6.91 -25.75
CA SER A 289 14.45 -6.82 -24.32
C SER A 289 14.83 -8.10 -23.57
N LEU A 290 15.50 -7.95 -22.42
CA LEU A 290 15.70 -9.05 -21.45
C LEU A 290 14.40 -9.82 -21.17
N LYS A 291 13.28 -9.12 -21.06
CA LYS A 291 11.98 -9.70 -20.76
C LYS A 291 11.40 -10.52 -21.90
N TYR A 292 11.92 -10.37 -23.12
CA TYR A 292 11.50 -11.16 -24.27
C TYR A 292 12.18 -12.53 -24.35
N LEU A 293 13.37 -12.69 -23.76
CA LEU A 293 14.17 -13.92 -23.83
C LEU A 293 13.40 -15.21 -23.49
N PRO A 294 12.50 -15.28 -22.49
CA PRO A 294 11.76 -16.51 -22.24
C PRO A 294 11.00 -17.03 -23.46
N TYR A 295 10.52 -16.11 -24.32
CA TYR A 295 9.72 -16.44 -25.49
C TYR A 295 10.56 -16.91 -26.70
N THR A 296 11.88 -16.72 -26.66
CA THR A 296 12.76 -17.17 -27.75
C THR A 296 13.25 -18.62 -27.62
N ILE A 297 13.10 -19.21 -26.41
CA ILE A 297 13.71 -20.52 -26.09
C ILE A 297 12.98 -21.63 -26.81
N LYS A 298 11.66 -21.62 -26.82
CA LYS A 298 10.81 -22.57 -27.54
C LYS A 298 9.44 -21.96 -27.81
N ASP A 299 8.64 -22.61 -28.65
CA ASP A 299 7.24 -22.27 -28.87
C ASP A 299 6.40 -22.75 -27.69
N TYR A 300 5.44 -21.92 -27.23
CA TYR A 300 4.55 -22.24 -26.13
C TYR A 300 3.10 -22.32 -26.62
N THR A 301 2.37 -23.32 -26.14
CA THR A 301 0.96 -23.53 -26.48
C THR A 301 0.02 -22.96 -25.44
N ASN A 302 0.44 -22.90 -24.17
CA ASN A 302 -0.36 -22.43 -23.05
C ASN A 302 0.51 -21.69 -22.02
N SER A 303 0.49 -20.37 -22.04
CA SER A 303 1.30 -19.51 -21.19
C SER A 303 0.47 -18.85 -20.10
N LEU A 304 1.03 -18.72 -18.90
CA LEU A 304 0.50 -17.94 -17.79
C LEU A 304 1.41 -16.74 -17.48
N ILE A 305 0.87 -15.54 -17.50
CA ILE A 305 1.56 -14.31 -17.13
C ILE A 305 0.97 -13.77 -15.84
N ILE A 306 1.77 -13.73 -14.77
CA ILE A 306 1.36 -13.32 -13.42
C ILE A 306 1.74 -11.85 -13.20
N GLY A 307 0.76 -11.01 -12.83
CA GLY A 307 0.96 -9.56 -12.71
C GLY A 307 1.16 -8.92 -14.09
N SER A 308 0.23 -9.20 -15.00
CA SER A 308 0.32 -8.79 -16.40
C SER A 308 0.29 -7.27 -16.62
N GLY A 309 -0.14 -6.50 -15.59
CA GLY A 309 -0.13 -5.05 -15.62
C GLY A 309 -0.94 -4.47 -16.77
N ALA A 310 -0.35 -3.52 -17.50
CA ALA A 310 -0.98 -2.93 -18.69
C ALA A 310 -0.77 -3.74 -19.99
N GLY A 311 -0.18 -4.95 -19.89
CA GLY A 311 -0.17 -5.93 -20.96
C GLY A 311 1.12 -6.04 -21.78
N LEU A 312 2.22 -5.42 -21.39
CA LEU A 312 3.47 -5.47 -22.14
C LEU A 312 3.94 -6.90 -22.41
N GLU A 313 4.05 -7.72 -21.38
CA GLU A 313 4.53 -9.10 -21.49
C GLU A 313 3.50 -10.00 -22.19
N VAL A 314 2.22 -9.62 -22.15
CA VAL A 314 1.17 -10.28 -22.96
C VAL A 314 1.37 -9.97 -24.45
N VAL A 315 1.69 -8.72 -24.79
CA VAL A 315 2.07 -8.33 -26.16
C VAL A 315 3.27 -9.14 -26.64
N MET A 316 4.31 -9.26 -25.80
CA MET A 316 5.50 -10.05 -26.11
C MET A 316 5.16 -11.53 -26.40
N SER A 317 4.31 -12.12 -25.54
CA SER A 317 3.89 -13.52 -25.70
C SER A 317 3.12 -13.75 -27.01
N VAL A 318 2.17 -12.87 -27.32
CA VAL A 318 1.39 -12.99 -28.57
C VAL A 318 2.24 -12.70 -29.79
N HIS A 319 3.17 -11.73 -29.72
CA HIS A 319 4.10 -11.41 -30.80
C HIS A 319 5.04 -12.58 -31.09
N ALA A 320 5.51 -13.30 -30.08
CA ALA A 320 6.32 -14.49 -30.21
C ALA A 320 5.56 -15.70 -30.84
N GLY A 321 4.27 -15.55 -31.11
CA GLY A 321 3.47 -16.62 -31.72
C GLY A 321 2.93 -17.64 -30.72
N ASN A 322 3.01 -17.38 -29.41
CA ASN A 322 2.49 -18.29 -28.40
C ASN A 322 0.98 -18.50 -28.57
N GLY A 323 0.52 -19.72 -28.27
CA GLY A 323 -0.85 -20.14 -28.47
C GLY A 323 -1.82 -19.41 -27.51
N LYS A 324 -2.27 -20.05 -26.46
CA LYS A 324 -3.16 -19.45 -25.46
C LYS A 324 -2.36 -18.73 -24.39
N VAL A 325 -2.73 -17.49 -24.08
CA VAL A 325 -2.10 -16.68 -23.03
C VAL A 325 -3.14 -16.37 -21.94
N THR A 326 -2.92 -16.89 -20.74
CA THR A 326 -3.69 -16.51 -19.55
C THR A 326 -2.95 -15.39 -18.84
N ALA A 327 -3.56 -14.20 -18.77
CA ALA A 327 -3.01 -13.03 -18.12
C ALA A 327 -3.77 -12.76 -16.80
N VAL A 328 -3.06 -12.68 -15.68
CA VAL A 328 -3.65 -12.41 -14.36
C VAL A 328 -3.15 -11.07 -13.85
N GLU A 329 -4.09 -10.18 -13.53
CA GLU A 329 -3.80 -8.86 -12.94
C GLU A 329 -4.73 -8.61 -11.75
N ILE A 330 -4.15 -8.15 -10.63
CA ILE A 330 -4.90 -7.95 -9.39
C ILE A 330 -5.65 -6.61 -9.37
N ASN A 331 -5.13 -5.58 -10.04
CA ASN A 331 -5.67 -4.23 -9.99
C ASN A 331 -6.57 -3.93 -11.20
N PRO A 332 -7.90 -3.91 -11.03
CA PRO A 332 -8.83 -3.65 -12.14
C PRO A 332 -8.60 -2.27 -12.79
N LEU A 333 -8.15 -1.26 -12.02
CA LEU A 333 -7.94 0.09 -12.55
C LEU A 333 -6.86 0.14 -13.64
N ILE A 334 -5.82 -0.71 -13.56
CA ILE A 334 -4.80 -0.82 -14.61
C ILE A 334 -5.43 -1.30 -15.91
N ILE A 335 -6.31 -2.30 -15.82
CA ILE A 335 -7.01 -2.87 -16.98
C ILE A 335 -7.98 -1.85 -17.58
N ASP A 336 -8.75 -1.15 -16.75
CA ASP A 336 -9.67 -0.10 -17.20
C ASP A 336 -8.93 1.02 -17.94
N ARG A 337 -7.75 1.43 -17.42
CA ARG A 337 -6.89 2.41 -18.11
C ARG A 337 -6.34 1.89 -19.43
N ALA A 338 -5.90 0.63 -19.48
CA ALA A 338 -5.46 0.02 -20.74
C ALA A 338 -6.58 -0.04 -21.78
N GLN A 339 -7.82 -0.32 -21.37
CA GLN A 339 -8.97 -0.30 -22.26
C GLN A 339 -9.30 1.12 -22.75
N GLU A 340 -9.19 2.12 -21.89
CA GLU A 340 -9.47 3.51 -22.25
C GLU A 340 -8.42 4.08 -23.20
N LEU A 341 -7.14 3.73 -23.03
CA LEU A 341 -6.07 4.13 -23.96
C LEU A 341 -6.30 3.59 -25.37
N ALA A 342 -6.97 2.46 -25.50
CA ALA A 342 -7.36 1.87 -26.78
C ALA A 342 -8.76 2.32 -27.26
N LYS A 343 -9.37 3.33 -26.60
CA LYS A 343 -10.71 3.85 -26.94
C LYS A 343 -10.74 4.37 -28.38
N GLY A 344 -11.58 3.77 -29.19
CA GLY A 344 -11.68 4.05 -30.64
C GLY A 344 -11.19 2.89 -31.51
N ASN A 345 -10.25 2.09 -31.07
CA ASN A 345 -9.86 0.85 -31.76
C ASN A 345 -9.48 -0.23 -30.75
N ARG A 346 -10.44 -1.07 -30.38
CA ARG A 346 -10.27 -2.15 -29.39
C ARG A 346 -9.16 -3.16 -29.74
N SER A 347 -8.85 -3.32 -31.04
CA SER A 347 -7.80 -4.25 -31.45
C SER A 347 -6.40 -3.80 -31.06
N LEU A 348 -6.20 -2.54 -30.68
CA LEU A 348 -4.93 -2.01 -30.17
C LEU A 348 -4.65 -2.42 -28.71
N ASN A 349 -5.65 -2.92 -27.98
CA ASN A 349 -5.47 -3.46 -26.66
C ASN A 349 -5.30 -4.98 -26.72
N ILE A 350 -4.16 -5.45 -26.28
CA ILE A 350 -3.79 -6.87 -26.31
C ILE A 350 -4.77 -7.76 -25.54
N TYR A 351 -5.42 -7.24 -24.50
CA TYR A 351 -6.39 -7.99 -23.72
C TYR A 351 -7.68 -8.33 -24.50
N ASN A 352 -7.90 -7.70 -25.65
CA ASN A 352 -8.98 -8.05 -26.58
C ASN A 352 -8.56 -9.04 -27.67
N HIS A 353 -7.32 -9.49 -27.66
CA HIS A 353 -6.83 -10.49 -28.65
C HIS A 353 -7.44 -11.85 -28.37
N ASN A 354 -7.79 -12.60 -29.42
CA ASN A 354 -8.51 -13.87 -29.33
C ASN A 354 -7.75 -14.98 -28.55
N SER A 355 -6.41 -14.92 -28.57
CA SER A 355 -5.57 -15.86 -27.82
C SER A 355 -5.41 -15.52 -26.35
N VAL A 356 -5.88 -14.35 -25.90
CA VAL A 356 -5.67 -13.84 -24.54
C VAL A 356 -6.91 -14.05 -23.69
N LYS A 357 -6.72 -14.70 -22.54
CA LYS A 357 -7.72 -14.81 -21.47
C LYS A 357 -7.26 -13.92 -20.31
N LEU A 358 -7.93 -12.77 -20.12
CA LEU A 358 -7.68 -11.89 -18.98
C LEU A 358 -8.48 -12.36 -17.76
N LEU A 359 -7.82 -12.39 -16.61
CA LEU A 359 -8.41 -12.66 -15.30
C LEU A 359 -8.02 -11.52 -14.33
N ILE A 360 -9.03 -10.91 -13.72
CA ILE A 360 -8.81 -9.91 -12.67
C ILE A 360 -8.89 -10.63 -11.33
N GLY A 361 -7.78 -10.66 -10.58
CA GLY A 361 -7.68 -11.35 -9.30
C GLY A 361 -6.25 -11.66 -8.89
N GLU A 362 -6.12 -12.33 -7.75
CA GLU A 362 -4.86 -12.74 -7.19
C GLU A 362 -4.39 -14.07 -7.81
N ALA A 363 -3.14 -14.13 -8.26
CA ALA A 363 -2.64 -15.24 -9.08
C ALA A 363 -2.53 -16.56 -8.33
N ARG A 364 -2.18 -16.57 -7.05
CA ARG A 364 -2.08 -17.80 -6.24
C ARG A 364 -3.45 -18.42 -6.01
N ASN A 365 -4.45 -17.59 -5.71
CA ASN A 365 -5.84 -18.05 -5.57
C ASN A 365 -6.41 -18.57 -6.89
N PHE A 366 -6.04 -17.93 -8.00
CA PHE A 366 -6.36 -18.47 -9.32
C PHE A 366 -5.76 -19.86 -9.51
N LEU A 367 -4.46 -20.04 -9.24
CA LEU A 367 -3.78 -21.33 -9.39
C LEU A 367 -4.36 -22.40 -8.46
N LEU A 368 -4.66 -22.07 -7.20
CA LEU A 368 -5.27 -23.02 -6.27
C LEU A 368 -6.62 -23.58 -6.75
N LYS A 369 -7.34 -22.81 -7.58
CA LYS A 369 -8.66 -23.21 -8.12
C LYS A 369 -8.58 -23.77 -9.54
N SER A 370 -7.45 -23.60 -10.24
CA SER A 370 -7.27 -24.03 -11.62
C SER A 370 -6.62 -25.40 -11.70
N PRO A 371 -7.16 -26.34 -12.49
CA PRO A 371 -6.49 -27.59 -12.80
C PRO A 371 -5.49 -27.44 -13.98
N ASP A 372 -5.42 -26.26 -14.58
CA ASP A 372 -4.67 -26.02 -15.81
C ASP A 372 -3.16 -26.20 -15.59
N LYS A 373 -2.48 -26.75 -16.60
CA LYS A 373 -1.02 -26.78 -16.70
C LYS A 373 -0.55 -25.82 -17.76
N TYR A 374 0.68 -25.35 -17.60
CA TYR A 374 1.29 -24.34 -18.47
C TYR A 374 2.68 -24.80 -18.93
N ASP A 375 2.99 -24.57 -20.17
CA ASP A 375 4.34 -24.77 -20.71
C ASP A 375 5.25 -23.55 -20.51
N LEU A 376 4.64 -22.37 -20.19
CA LEU A 376 5.35 -21.19 -19.67
C LEU A 376 4.55 -20.57 -18.53
N ILE A 377 5.19 -20.39 -17.37
CA ILE A 377 4.70 -19.50 -16.31
C ILE A 377 5.71 -18.35 -16.19
N TYR A 378 5.24 -17.12 -16.38
CA TYR A 378 6.10 -15.95 -16.35
C TYR A 378 5.65 -14.94 -15.30
N LEU A 379 6.57 -14.58 -14.39
CA LEU A 379 6.44 -13.53 -13.37
C LEU A 379 7.39 -12.37 -13.74
N PRO A 380 6.95 -11.37 -14.53
CA PRO A 380 7.82 -10.35 -15.11
C PRO A 380 8.21 -9.24 -14.14
N GLY A 381 8.27 -9.52 -12.84
CA GLY A 381 8.58 -8.53 -11.81
C GLY A 381 7.35 -7.73 -11.38
N SER A 382 6.33 -8.43 -10.88
CA SER A 382 5.15 -7.80 -10.29
C SER A 382 5.53 -7.09 -9.00
N LYS A 383 5.96 -5.82 -9.10
CA LYS A 383 6.50 -5.06 -7.98
C LYS A 383 5.61 -3.89 -7.62
N ARG A 384 5.36 -3.79 -6.33
CA ARG A 384 5.10 -2.50 -5.70
C ARG A 384 6.45 -1.93 -5.28
N TYR A 385 7.06 -1.09 -6.10
CA TYR A 385 8.26 -0.37 -5.68
C TYR A 385 7.90 0.55 -4.53
N GLY A 386 8.63 0.45 -3.40
CA GLY A 386 8.53 1.41 -2.30
C GLY A 386 9.26 2.70 -2.68
N GLY A 387 8.65 3.90 -2.47
CA GLY A 387 9.27 5.18 -2.80
C GLY A 387 10.56 5.43 -2.05
N ALA A 388 11.41 6.18 -2.65
CA ALA A 388 12.54 6.97 -2.14
C ALA A 388 13.50 6.33 -1.09
N GLY A 389 13.24 5.13 -0.55
CA GLY A 389 14.12 4.51 0.45
C GLY A 389 14.09 2.98 0.38
N VAL A 390 15.27 2.36 0.44
CA VAL A 390 15.43 0.89 0.42
C VAL A 390 14.80 0.22 1.65
N SER A 391 14.64 0.96 2.73
CA SER A 391 14.00 0.50 3.97
C SER A 391 12.50 0.18 3.81
N SER A 392 11.81 0.82 2.85
CA SER A 392 10.40 0.56 2.59
C SER A 392 10.13 -0.84 2.08
N TYR A 393 11.12 -1.46 1.46
CA TYR A 393 11.01 -2.83 0.98
C TYR A 393 11.08 -3.87 2.10
N ALA A 394 11.78 -3.59 3.18
CA ALA A 394 12.02 -4.57 4.24
C ALA A 394 10.74 -5.07 4.93
N PHE A 395 9.68 -4.26 4.91
CA PHE A 395 8.40 -4.55 5.56
C PHE A 395 7.27 -4.85 4.58
N LEU A 396 7.56 -4.90 3.27
CA LEU A 396 6.56 -5.24 2.25
C LEU A 396 6.39 -6.75 2.17
N GLU A 397 5.20 -7.22 2.46
CA GLU A 397 4.78 -8.59 2.25
C GLU A 397 4.58 -8.85 0.75
N ASN A 398 5.17 -9.94 0.26
CA ASN A 398 4.94 -10.39 -1.11
C ASN A 398 4.83 -11.90 -1.18
N TYR A 399 3.61 -12.36 -1.29
CA TYR A 399 3.25 -13.77 -1.30
C TYR A 399 3.50 -14.47 -2.65
N LEU A 400 3.85 -13.74 -3.71
CA LEU A 400 4.18 -14.33 -5.01
C LEU A 400 5.59 -14.93 -5.07
N TYR A 401 6.43 -14.62 -4.08
CA TYR A 401 7.83 -15.05 -4.02
C TYR A 401 8.13 -16.00 -2.86
N THR A 402 7.10 -16.48 -2.17
CA THR A 402 7.25 -17.42 -1.08
C THR A 402 7.53 -18.82 -1.60
N GLU A 403 8.06 -19.69 -0.75
CA GLU A 403 8.33 -21.08 -1.08
C GLU A 403 7.05 -21.81 -1.48
N GLU A 404 5.95 -21.57 -0.78
CA GLU A 404 4.64 -22.14 -1.09
C GLU A 404 4.12 -21.68 -2.46
N ALA A 405 4.38 -20.41 -2.84
CA ALA A 405 4.07 -19.91 -4.18
C ALA A 405 4.87 -20.67 -5.24
N LEU A 406 6.17 -20.86 -5.02
CA LEU A 406 7.05 -21.56 -5.94
C LEU A 406 6.63 -23.03 -6.12
N LYS A 407 6.28 -23.72 -5.04
CA LYS A 407 5.72 -25.08 -5.10
C LYS A 407 4.42 -25.11 -5.92
N SER A 408 3.57 -24.10 -5.76
CA SER A 408 2.35 -23.98 -6.56
C SER A 408 2.66 -23.77 -8.04
N TYR A 409 3.60 -22.90 -8.40
CA TYR A 409 4.01 -22.71 -9.82
C TYR A 409 4.57 -23.99 -10.41
N LEU A 410 5.48 -24.68 -9.73
CA LEU A 410 6.00 -25.97 -10.18
C LEU A 410 4.91 -27.02 -10.34
N GLY A 411 3.92 -27.01 -9.43
CA GLY A 411 2.75 -27.88 -9.51
C GLY A 411 1.93 -27.67 -10.79
N HIS A 412 1.84 -26.44 -11.31
CA HIS A 412 1.09 -26.08 -12.51
C HIS A 412 1.95 -26.00 -13.78
N LEU A 413 3.25 -26.24 -13.68
CA LEU A 413 4.14 -26.30 -14.81
C LEU A 413 4.12 -27.68 -15.45
N ASP A 414 4.12 -27.76 -16.77
CA ASP A 414 4.33 -29.00 -17.51
C ASP A 414 5.74 -29.57 -17.24
N GLU A 415 5.97 -30.85 -17.56
CA GLU A 415 7.26 -31.50 -17.29
C GLU A 415 8.43 -30.79 -17.98
N ASP A 416 8.26 -30.38 -19.23
CA ASP A 416 9.23 -29.60 -19.99
C ASP A 416 8.92 -28.09 -19.96
N GLY A 417 8.04 -27.65 -19.06
CA GLY A 417 7.65 -26.25 -18.93
C GLY A 417 8.77 -25.38 -18.36
N LEU A 418 8.72 -24.09 -18.71
CA LEU A 418 9.61 -23.07 -18.19
C LEU A 418 8.89 -22.17 -17.18
N PHE A 419 9.54 -21.91 -16.06
CA PHE A 419 9.14 -20.83 -15.18
C PHE A 419 10.18 -19.72 -15.26
N ALA A 420 9.74 -18.51 -15.60
CA ALA A 420 10.62 -17.36 -15.78
C ALA A 420 10.28 -16.24 -14.80
N VAL A 421 11.30 -15.60 -14.25
CA VAL A 421 11.17 -14.43 -13.37
C VAL A 421 12.17 -13.38 -13.79
N ALA A 422 11.70 -12.16 -14.07
CA ALA A 422 12.56 -10.99 -14.23
C ALA A 422 12.50 -10.12 -13.00
N ASP A 423 13.64 -9.76 -12.41
CA ASP A 423 13.71 -8.90 -11.24
C ASP A 423 14.97 -8.05 -11.21
N ILE A 424 15.00 -7.01 -10.36
CA ILE A 424 16.19 -6.21 -10.10
C ILE A 424 17.29 -7.09 -9.51
N ASN A 425 18.54 -6.84 -9.94
CA ASN A 425 19.70 -7.66 -9.59
C ASN A 425 19.85 -7.93 -8.10
N TRP A 426 19.51 -6.96 -7.24
CA TRP A 426 19.67 -7.08 -5.77
C TRP A 426 18.76 -8.15 -5.13
N PHE A 427 17.63 -8.44 -5.77
CA PHE A 427 16.66 -9.39 -5.22
C PHE A 427 16.74 -10.75 -5.88
N ILE A 428 17.29 -10.81 -7.08
CA ILE A 428 17.30 -12.03 -7.89
C ILE A 428 18.07 -13.17 -7.21
N THR A 429 19.16 -12.87 -6.51
CA THR A 429 19.94 -13.87 -5.78
C THR A 429 19.12 -14.55 -4.68
N ARG A 430 18.36 -13.77 -3.94
CA ARG A 430 17.48 -14.26 -2.89
C ARG A 430 16.36 -15.14 -3.43
N TYR A 431 15.88 -14.78 -4.61
CA TYR A 431 14.90 -15.58 -5.32
C TYR A 431 15.45 -16.94 -5.73
N ILE A 432 16.68 -16.96 -6.25
CA ILE A 432 17.38 -18.20 -6.62
C ILE A 432 17.56 -19.09 -5.36
N GLU A 433 17.97 -18.51 -4.24
CA GLU A 433 18.13 -19.26 -2.98
C GLU A 433 16.82 -19.94 -2.57
N ASN A 434 15.73 -19.20 -2.55
CA ASN A 434 14.42 -19.72 -2.15
C ASN A 434 13.93 -20.80 -3.12
N TRP A 435 14.21 -20.65 -4.42
CA TRP A 435 13.90 -21.66 -5.44
C TRP A 435 14.66 -22.95 -5.25
N VAL A 436 15.94 -22.85 -5.04
CA VAL A 436 16.81 -24.02 -4.81
C VAL A 436 16.29 -24.83 -3.62
N LEU A 437 15.89 -24.14 -2.54
CA LEU A 437 15.29 -24.80 -1.37
C LEU A 437 13.97 -25.49 -1.71
N ALA A 438 13.07 -24.78 -2.41
CA ALA A 438 11.77 -25.34 -2.81
C ALA A 438 11.93 -26.56 -3.75
N MET A 439 12.88 -26.52 -4.69
CA MET A 439 13.17 -27.64 -5.58
C MET A 439 13.77 -28.84 -4.83
N ASP A 440 14.67 -28.60 -3.89
CA ASP A 440 15.28 -29.65 -3.08
C ASP A 440 14.26 -30.35 -2.19
N GLU A 441 13.33 -29.60 -1.56
CA GLU A 441 12.23 -30.16 -0.76
C GLU A 441 11.27 -31.00 -1.58
N LEU A 442 11.05 -30.63 -2.86
CA LEU A 442 10.24 -31.43 -3.78
C LEU A 442 11.01 -32.61 -4.39
N GLY A 443 12.28 -32.81 -4.04
CA GLY A 443 13.11 -33.86 -4.59
C GLY A 443 13.51 -33.67 -6.07
N ILE A 444 13.28 -32.45 -6.61
CA ILE A 444 13.56 -32.19 -8.03
C ILE A 444 15.05 -31.98 -8.27
N GLY A 445 15.78 -31.42 -7.29
CA GLY A 445 17.17 -30.99 -7.43
C GLY A 445 17.32 -29.88 -8.50
N PHE A 446 18.33 -29.06 -8.41
CA PHE A 446 18.47 -27.87 -9.26
C PHE A 446 19.62 -27.95 -10.29
N LYS A 447 20.44 -28.99 -10.29
CA LYS A 447 21.59 -29.12 -11.17
C LYS A 447 21.17 -29.06 -12.65
N ASN A 448 21.71 -28.10 -13.39
CA ASN A 448 21.40 -27.82 -14.78
C ASN A 448 19.91 -27.47 -15.08
N LYS A 449 19.16 -27.03 -14.05
CA LYS A 449 17.73 -26.70 -14.17
C LYS A 449 17.45 -25.21 -13.96
N VAL A 450 18.48 -24.41 -13.72
CA VAL A 450 18.36 -22.98 -13.44
C VAL A 450 19.37 -22.20 -14.28
N VAL A 451 18.86 -21.24 -15.03
CA VAL A 451 19.67 -20.32 -15.85
C VAL A 451 19.43 -18.90 -15.35
N LEU A 452 20.51 -18.16 -15.12
CA LEU A 452 20.50 -16.73 -14.82
C LEU A 452 21.02 -15.97 -16.01
N VAL A 453 20.24 -15.04 -16.56
CA VAL A 453 20.69 -14.05 -17.54
C VAL A 453 20.84 -12.72 -16.80
N LYS A 454 22.08 -12.23 -16.73
CA LYS A 454 22.42 -11.02 -15.99
C LYS A 454 22.40 -9.80 -16.92
N GLY A 455 21.59 -8.80 -16.58
CA GLY A 455 21.64 -7.46 -17.17
C GLY A 455 22.16 -6.43 -16.17
N ASP A 456 22.23 -5.17 -16.57
CA ASP A 456 22.79 -4.10 -15.74
C ASP A 456 21.93 -3.80 -14.49
N THR A 457 20.63 -3.69 -14.66
CA THR A 457 19.69 -3.37 -13.58
C THR A 457 18.77 -4.52 -13.23
N TYR A 458 18.33 -5.27 -14.26
CA TYR A 458 17.44 -6.40 -14.15
C TYR A 458 18.14 -7.66 -14.58
N SER A 459 17.81 -8.77 -13.94
CA SER A 459 18.19 -10.11 -14.38
C SER A 459 16.96 -10.96 -14.58
N LEU A 460 17.11 -11.98 -15.41
CA LEU A 460 16.10 -13.00 -15.70
C LEU A 460 16.59 -14.33 -15.17
N VAL A 461 15.74 -15.01 -14.39
CA VAL A 461 16.00 -16.40 -13.96
C VAL A 461 14.97 -17.30 -14.60
N ILE A 462 15.43 -18.38 -15.18
CA ILE A 462 14.62 -19.38 -15.86
C ILE A 462 14.83 -20.73 -15.19
N PHE A 463 13.75 -21.40 -14.88
CA PHE A 463 13.74 -22.69 -14.20
C PHE A 463 12.99 -23.74 -15.03
N LYS A 464 13.46 -24.98 -14.95
CA LYS A 464 12.79 -26.18 -15.48
C LYS A 464 12.72 -27.28 -14.42
N LYS A 465 11.74 -28.17 -14.52
CA LYS A 465 11.72 -29.41 -13.71
C LYS A 465 12.77 -30.39 -14.14
N ILE A 466 13.06 -30.45 -15.45
CA ILE A 466 14.10 -31.28 -16.06
C ILE A 466 15.32 -30.43 -16.41
N ALA A 467 16.46 -31.05 -16.66
CA ALA A 467 17.67 -30.34 -17.06
C ALA A 467 17.49 -29.64 -18.43
N PHE A 468 18.07 -28.44 -18.57
CA PHE A 468 18.18 -27.80 -19.86
C PHE A 468 19.02 -28.65 -20.83
N THR A 469 18.60 -28.70 -22.06
CA THR A 469 19.41 -29.32 -23.13
C THR A 469 20.55 -28.38 -23.55
N ASP A 470 21.59 -28.94 -24.18
CA ASP A 470 22.71 -28.14 -24.68
C ASP A 470 22.23 -27.15 -25.78
N GLU A 471 21.23 -27.54 -26.55
CA GLU A 471 20.60 -26.68 -27.57
C GLU A 471 19.88 -25.47 -26.95
N GLU A 472 19.10 -25.71 -25.90
CA GLU A 472 18.42 -24.63 -25.17
C GLU A 472 19.43 -23.66 -24.55
N ILE A 473 20.50 -24.17 -23.93
CA ILE A 473 21.56 -23.34 -23.33
C ILE A 473 22.29 -22.53 -24.40
N THR A 474 22.59 -23.15 -25.53
CA THR A 474 23.26 -22.46 -26.66
C THR A 474 22.37 -21.33 -27.17
N LYS A 475 21.08 -21.59 -27.37
CA LYS A 475 20.13 -20.59 -27.83
C LYS A 475 19.96 -19.43 -26.83
N ILE A 476 19.81 -19.71 -25.52
CA ILE A 476 19.75 -18.66 -24.48
C ILE A 476 21.03 -17.81 -24.51
N ASN A 477 22.22 -18.44 -24.66
CA ASN A 477 23.48 -17.71 -24.72
C ASN A 477 23.56 -16.81 -25.97
N GLU A 478 23.22 -17.33 -27.13
CA GLU A 478 23.25 -16.57 -28.39
C GLU A 478 22.30 -15.37 -28.34
N ASP A 479 21.05 -15.60 -27.89
CA ASP A 479 20.03 -14.54 -27.82
C ASP A 479 20.38 -13.51 -26.75
N SER A 480 20.93 -13.92 -25.61
CA SER A 480 21.44 -13.01 -24.58
C SER A 480 22.60 -12.15 -25.08
N GLN A 481 23.56 -12.75 -25.79
CA GLN A 481 24.71 -12.03 -26.35
C GLN A 481 24.30 -11.01 -27.41
N LYS A 482 23.30 -11.30 -28.26
CA LYS A 482 22.75 -10.34 -29.24
C LYS A 482 22.27 -9.05 -28.60
N ILE A 483 21.79 -9.10 -27.36
CA ILE A 483 21.33 -7.95 -26.60
C ILE A 483 22.35 -7.48 -25.53
N GLY A 484 23.60 -7.98 -25.62
CA GLY A 484 24.70 -7.53 -24.73
C GLY A 484 24.66 -8.08 -23.32
N LEU A 485 23.95 -9.18 -23.07
CA LEU A 485 23.78 -9.76 -21.73
C LEU A 485 24.63 -11.03 -21.54
N THR A 486 24.86 -11.37 -20.27
CA THR A 486 25.65 -12.55 -19.88
C THR A 486 24.74 -13.63 -19.29
N THR A 487 24.95 -14.87 -19.73
CA THR A 487 24.21 -16.04 -19.22
C THR A 487 25.07 -16.88 -18.29
N LEU A 488 24.49 -17.36 -17.22
CA LEU A 488 25.11 -18.26 -16.27
C LEU A 488 24.19 -19.46 -15.99
N LEU A 489 24.63 -20.64 -16.34
CA LEU A 489 23.98 -21.89 -15.91
C LEU A 489 24.37 -22.17 -14.47
N LEU A 490 23.39 -22.19 -13.56
CA LEU A 490 23.64 -22.39 -12.14
C LEU A 490 23.92 -23.88 -11.84
N ARG A 491 25.07 -24.12 -11.25
CA ARG A 491 25.54 -25.43 -10.78
C ARG A 491 25.81 -25.35 -9.27
N PRO A 492 25.86 -26.48 -8.55
CA PRO A 492 26.17 -26.50 -7.12
C PRO A 492 27.48 -25.76 -6.76
N GLU A 493 28.48 -25.82 -7.64
CA GLU A 493 29.76 -25.16 -7.46
C GLU A 493 29.62 -23.63 -7.52
N ASN A 494 28.73 -23.14 -8.39
CA ASN A 494 28.45 -21.70 -8.53
C ASN A 494 27.66 -21.17 -7.33
N LEU A 495 26.71 -21.95 -6.83
CA LEU A 495 25.90 -21.55 -5.67
C LEU A 495 26.71 -21.43 -4.39
N ARG A 496 27.81 -22.15 -4.23
CA ARG A 496 28.75 -21.96 -3.11
C ARG A 496 29.41 -20.58 -3.12
N LYS A 497 29.53 -19.95 -4.30
CA LYS A 497 29.99 -18.56 -4.42
C LYS A 497 28.97 -17.54 -3.95
N PHE A 498 27.68 -17.86 -4.09
CA PHE A 498 26.59 -17.07 -3.53
C PHE A 498 26.40 -17.41 -2.07
N LYS A 499 27.25 -17.24 -1.14
CA LYS A 499 27.11 -17.54 0.31
C LYS A 499 25.63 -17.57 0.71
N LEU A 500 24.97 -18.71 0.48
CA LEU A 500 23.53 -18.88 0.73
C LEU A 500 23.26 -18.70 2.22
N ASN A 501 22.76 -17.54 2.59
CA ASN A 501 22.19 -17.34 3.91
C ASN A 501 20.74 -17.85 3.85
N ARG A 502 20.49 -19.01 4.45
CA ARG A 502 19.16 -19.62 4.56
C ARG A 502 18.20 -18.67 5.27
N ILE A 503 17.54 -17.81 4.51
CA ILE A 503 16.41 -17.04 4.99
C ILE A 503 15.22 -17.50 4.20
N ASP A 504 14.49 -18.42 4.79
CA ASP A 504 13.28 -18.98 4.20
C ASP A 504 12.22 -17.89 4.04
N ILE A 505 11.79 -17.64 2.81
CA ILE A 505 10.70 -16.74 2.48
C ILE A 505 9.46 -17.59 2.34
N THR A 506 8.68 -17.68 3.40
CA THR A 506 7.47 -18.50 3.48
C THR A 506 6.23 -17.63 3.62
N ASP A 507 5.05 -18.22 3.50
CA ASP A 507 3.79 -17.52 3.75
C ASP A 507 3.66 -16.97 5.17
N ASN A 508 4.41 -17.52 6.12
CA ASN A 508 4.52 -16.98 7.47
C ASN A 508 5.58 -15.87 7.60
N ARG A 509 6.43 -15.70 6.59
CA ARG A 509 7.50 -14.68 6.53
C ARG A 509 7.68 -14.16 5.10
N PRO A 510 6.66 -13.51 4.50
CA PRO A 510 6.64 -13.13 3.09
C PRO A 510 7.45 -11.86 2.79
N PHE A 511 8.53 -11.62 3.53
CA PHE A 511 9.34 -10.42 3.43
C PHE A 511 10.49 -10.61 2.43
N TYR A 512 10.13 -10.82 1.18
CA TYR A 512 11.07 -11.05 0.08
C TYR A 512 12.13 -9.96 -0.06
N TRP A 513 11.72 -8.70 0.10
CA TRP A 513 12.63 -7.55 -0.03
C TRP A 513 13.38 -7.19 1.24
N ASN A 514 13.21 -7.94 2.33
CA ASN A 514 13.97 -7.70 3.56
C ASN A 514 15.41 -8.19 3.39
N THR A 515 16.30 -7.30 2.98
CA THR A 515 17.73 -7.58 2.77
C THR A 515 18.58 -7.33 4.00
N TYR A 516 17.97 -6.99 5.15
CA TYR A 516 18.70 -6.60 6.36
C TYR A 516 19.70 -7.67 6.86
N SER A 517 19.35 -8.95 6.74
CA SER A 517 20.21 -10.06 7.11
C SER A 517 21.29 -10.37 6.08
N VAL A 518 21.17 -9.87 4.85
CA VAL A 518 22.13 -10.06 3.76
C VAL A 518 23.33 -9.12 3.90
N TYR A 519 23.16 -7.98 4.57
CA TYR A 519 24.19 -6.93 4.68
C TYR A 519 25.20 -7.12 5.80
N SER A 520 25.04 -8.09 6.66
CA SER A 520 26.05 -8.40 7.70
C SER A 520 27.23 -9.22 7.17
N GLN A 521 27.19 -9.68 5.94
CA GLN A 521 28.27 -10.46 5.31
C GLN A 521 28.54 -9.96 3.89
N ASP A 522 29.82 -9.78 3.56
CA ASP A 522 30.33 -9.32 2.28
C ASP A 522 29.82 -10.17 1.10
N TYR A 523 28.78 -9.69 0.40
CA TYR A 523 28.40 -10.18 -0.93
C TYR A 523 29.36 -9.59 -1.95
N ASN A 524 30.53 -10.16 -2.09
CA ASN A 524 31.36 -10.01 -3.25
C ASN A 524 30.81 -10.92 -4.38
N ILE A 525 29.75 -10.46 -5.04
CA ILE A 525 29.52 -10.87 -6.43
C ILE A 525 30.53 -10.06 -7.23
N ASP A 526 31.64 -10.71 -7.60
CA ASP A 526 32.76 -10.13 -8.37
C ASP A 526 32.66 -8.60 -8.58
N GLN A 527 33.30 -7.85 -7.63
CA GLN A 527 33.74 -6.47 -7.79
C GLN A 527 32.79 -5.51 -8.54
N ASP A 528 31.50 -5.52 -8.23
CA ASP A 528 30.59 -4.50 -8.76
C ASP A 528 30.63 -3.26 -7.86
N PRO A 529 31.21 -2.14 -8.29
CA PRO A 529 31.37 -0.92 -7.48
C PRO A 529 30.04 -0.22 -7.15
N ASP A 530 28.93 -0.60 -7.77
CA ASP A 530 27.62 0.04 -7.58
C ASP A 530 26.82 -0.45 -6.36
N LEU A 531 27.44 -1.16 -5.43
CA LEU A 531 26.88 -1.48 -4.10
C LEU A 531 26.82 -0.26 -3.15
N THR A 532 26.47 0.91 -3.65
CA THR A 532 26.14 2.12 -2.85
C THR A 532 24.93 1.93 -1.91
N PHE A 533 24.28 0.78 -1.96
CA PHE A 533 23.11 0.44 -1.12
C PHE A 533 23.43 0.19 0.36
N LYS A 534 24.64 -0.20 0.71
CA LYS A 534 25.06 -0.42 2.11
C LYS A 534 24.74 0.76 3.04
N ASN A 535 24.86 1.98 2.55
CA ASN A 535 24.71 3.20 3.37
C ASN A 535 23.26 3.70 3.51
N MET A 536 22.36 3.43 2.56
CA MET A 536 20.99 3.97 2.61
C MET A 536 20.07 3.23 3.60
N GLN A 537 20.16 1.92 3.73
CA GLN A 537 19.32 1.15 4.66
C GLN A 537 19.65 1.41 6.12
N PHE A 538 20.93 1.52 6.48
CA PHE A 538 21.35 1.85 7.84
C PHE A 538 20.82 3.21 8.31
N ILE A 539 20.74 4.17 7.43
CA ILE A 539 20.23 5.52 7.74
C ILE A 539 18.74 5.45 8.11
N SER A 540 17.93 4.73 7.36
CA SER A 540 16.47 4.68 7.59
C SER A 540 16.11 3.95 8.88
N ILE A 541 16.73 2.82 9.18
CA ILE A 541 16.50 2.08 10.43
C ILE A 541 16.97 2.90 11.64
N LYS A 542 18.10 3.59 11.52
CA LYS A 542 18.58 4.49 12.57
C LYS A 542 17.58 5.60 12.87
N TYR A 543 16.96 6.21 11.85
CA TYR A 543 15.92 7.21 12.05
C TYR A 543 14.65 6.64 12.67
N LEU A 544 14.24 5.42 12.31
CA LEU A 544 13.12 4.74 12.95
C LEU A 544 13.38 4.48 14.43
N PHE A 545 14.59 4.04 14.81
CA PHE A 545 14.97 3.90 16.22
C PHE A 545 14.99 5.25 16.95
N ILE A 546 15.56 6.30 16.35
CA ILE A 546 15.56 7.64 16.94
C ILE A 546 14.12 8.09 17.18
N LEU A 547 13.24 7.95 16.17
CA LEU A 547 11.84 8.31 16.29
C LEU A 547 11.13 7.49 17.38
N PHE A 548 11.39 6.18 17.45
CA PHE A 548 10.87 5.31 18.51
C PHE A 548 11.25 5.83 19.90
N PHE A 549 12.53 6.16 20.12
CA PHE A 549 12.99 6.70 21.41
C PHE A 549 12.39 8.08 21.71
N ILE A 550 12.20 8.94 20.69
CA ILE A 550 11.53 10.23 20.88
C ILE A 550 10.08 10.02 21.29
N ILE A 551 9.33 9.15 20.60
CA ILE A 551 7.93 8.84 20.93
C ILE A 551 7.84 8.22 22.32
N ALA A 552 8.73 7.27 22.66
CA ALA A 552 8.79 6.66 23.98
C ALA A 552 9.07 7.70 25.07
N ALA A 553 10.00 8.62 24.84
CA ALA A 553 10.31 9.70 25.77
C ALA A 553 9.09 10.64 25.97
N VAL A 554 8.42 11.03 24.91
CA VAL A 554 7.19 11.84 24.97
C VAL A 554 6.10 11.12 25.76
N LEU A 555 5.90 9.82 25.52
CA LEU A 555 4.94 9.01 26.27
C LEU A 555 5.30 8.93 27.75
N ILE A 556 6.56 8.66 28.08
CA ILE A 556 7.04 8.61 29.48
C ILE A 556 6.76 9.95 30.18
N VAL A 557 7.08 11.07 29.55
CA VAL A 557 6.79 12.40 30.10
C VAL A 557 5.27 12.62 30.23
N ALA A 558 4.49 12.31 29.20
CA ALA A 558 3.05 12.46 29.21
C ALA A 558 2.34 11.66 30.32
N PHE A 559 2.86 10.49 30.68
CA PHE A 559 2.35 9.68 31.79
C PHE A 559 3.00 10.01 33.13
N ALA A 560 4.29 10.37 33.15
CA ALA A 560 4.98 10.72 34.40
C ALA A 560 4.44 12.01 35.01
N VAL A 561 4.12 13.02 34.21
CA VAL A 561 3.63 14.31 34.71
C VAL A 561 2.30 14.16 35.48
N PRO A 562 1.24 13.53 34.95
CA PRO A 562 0.02 13.26 35.72
C PRO A 562 0.30 12.43 36.97
N PHE A 563 1.18 11.41 36.87
CA PHE A 563 1.53 10.55 37.97
C PHE A 563 2.23 11.29 39.12
N LEU A 564 3.12 12.23 38.80
CA LEU A 564 3.80 13.06 39.82
C LEU A 564 2.88 14.10 40.45
N LEU A 565 1.89 14.60 39.69
CA LEU A 565 0.94 15.60 40.17
C LEU A 565 -0.21 15.00 41.00
N TYR A 566 -0.41 13.68 40.93
CA TYR A 566 -1.47 13.01 41.69
C TYR A 566 -1.10 12.84 43.17
N LYS A 567 -2.09 13.05 44.05
CA LYS A 567 -1.92 12.78 45.49
C LYS A 567 -1.62 11.30 45.72
N ASN A 568 -0.77 11.00 46.71
CA ASN A 568 -0.26 9.65 46.99
C ASN A 568 -1.33 8.57 47.15
N GLU A 569 -2.52 8.93 47.61
CA GLU A 569 -3.62 8.02 47.93
C GLU A 569 -4.17 7.27 46.70
N TYR A 570 -4.13 7.87 45.51
CA TYR A 570 -4.65 7.28 44.26
C TYR A 570 -3.53 6.76 43.31
N ARG A 571 -2.28 6.94 43.69
CA ARG A 571 -1.13 6.66 42.82
C ARG A 571 -0.97 5.19 42.49
N ASN A 572 -1.24 4.31 43.46
CA ASN A 572 -1.11 2.86 43.25
C ASN A 572 -2.21 2.32 42.33
N ASP A 573 -3.43 2.86 42.42
CA ASP A 573 -4.53 2.46 41.55
C ASP A 573 -4.31 2.97 40.12
N LEU A 574 -3.79 4.18 39.97
CA LEU A 574 -3.41 4.71 38.66
C LEU A 574 -2.38 3.84 37.96
N LEU A 575 -1.35 3.37 38.68
CA LEU A 575 -0.34 2.44 38.13
C LEU A 575 -0.96 1.13 37.66
N LYS A 576 -1.85 0.52 38.46
CA LYS A 576 -2.55 -0.71 38.06
C LYS A 576 -3.34 -0.52 36.75
N TYR A 577 -4.10 0.59 36.63
CA TYR A 577 -4.86 0.89 35.43
C TYR A 577 -3.95 1.19 34.23
N LEU A 578 -2.83 1.89 34.42
CA LEU A 578 -1.84 2.13 33.37
C LEU A 578 -1.27 0.81 32.81
N PHE A 579 -0.83 -0.10 33.69
CA PHE A 579 -0.34 -1.41 33.27
C PHE A 579 -1.44 -2.24 32.61
N TYR A 580 -2.66 -2.22 33.14
CA TYR A 580 -3.78 -2.94 32.59
C TYR A 580 -4.05 -2.50 31.14
N PHE A 581 -4.21 -1.19 30.89
CA PHE A 581 -4.47 -0.67 29.55
C PHE A 581 -3.27 -0.80 28.62
N PHE A 582 -2.05 -0.72 29.14
CA PHE A 582 -0.83 -0.95 28.37
C PHE A 582 -0.77 -2.39 27.80
N PHE A 583 -1.02 -3.39 28.63
CA PHE A 583 -1.00 -4.79 28.19
C PHE A 583 -2.20 -5.12 27.27
N ILE A 584 -3.37 -4.54 27.50
CA ILE A 584 -4.50 -4.66 26.58
C ILE A 584 -4.13 -4.07 25.22
N GLY A 585 -3.54 -2.88 25.19
CA GLY A 585 -3.13 -2.23 23.94
C GLY A 585 -2.11 -3.07 23.16
N ILE A 586 -1.09 -3.60 23.82
CA ILE A 586 -0.12 -4.50 23.17
C ILE A 586 -0.81 -5.75 22.65
N GLY A 587 -1.64 -6.41 23.48
CA GLY A 587 -2.37 -7.62 23.06
C GLY A 587 -3.27 -7.38 21.86
N PHE A 588 -3.97 -6.25 21.85
CA PHE A 588 -4.86 -5.85 20.74
C PHE A 588 -4.07 -5.68 19.43
N ILE A 589 -2.98 -4.90 19.45
CA ILE A 589 -2.15 -4.67 18.23
C ILE A 589 -1.50 -5.98 17.76
N MET A 590 -1.00 -6.83 18.67
CA MET A 590 -0.42 -8.11 18.30
C MET A 590 -1.45 -9.03 17.62
N LEU A 591 -2.67 -9.11 18.17
CA LEU A 591 -3.75 -9.89 17.59
C LEU A 591 -4.18 -9.34 16.23
N GLU A 592 -4.34 -8.03 16.13
CA GLU A 592 -4.71 -7.32 14.90
C GLU A 592 -3.71 -7.60 13.78
N LEU A 593 -2.41 -7.39 14.03
CA LEU A 593 -1.36 -7.63 13.05
C LEU A 593 -1.29 -9.10 12.63
N ALA A 594 -1.40 -10.04 13.57
CA ALA A 594 -1.39 -11.46 13.26
C ALA A 594 -2.60 -11.88 12.38
N LEU A 595 -3.77 -11.33 12.66
CA LEU A 595 -4.97 -11.59 11.87
C LEU A 595 -4.87 -10.95 10.48
N ILE A 596 -4.45 -9.68 10.37
CA ILE A 596 -4.26 -9.02 9.08
C ILE A 596 -3.31 -9.83 8.21
N HIS A 597 -2.15 -10.26 8.76
CA HIS A 597 -1.19 -11.08 8.06
C HIS A 597 -1.80 -12.39 7.53
N LYS A 598 -2.53 -13.13 8.36
CA LYS A 598 -3.18 -14.38 7.96
C LYS A 598 -4.29 -14.18 6.94
N PHE A 599 -5.13 -13.14 7.13
CA PHE A 599 -6.25 -12.87 6.25
C PHE A 599 -5.84 -12.24 4.92
N THR A 600 -4.66 -11.62 4.81
CA THR A 600 -4.16 -11.03 3.56
C THR A 600 -4.07 -12.08 2.44
N ILE A 601 -3.59 -13.29 2.76
CA ILE A 601 -3.52 -14.38 1.78
C ILE A 601 -4.93 -14.82 1.38
N PHE A 602 -5.87 -14.86 2.35
CA PHE A 602 -7.21 -15.42 2.14
C PHE A 602 -8.14 -14.46 1.37
N VAL A 603 -8.02 -13.16 1.65
CA VAL A 603 -8.89 -12.10 1.07
C VAL A 603 -8.30 -11.50 -0.21
N GLU A 604 -7.11 -11.97 -0.63
CA GLU A 604 -6.45 -11.57 -1.89
C GLU A 604 -5.95 -10.12 -1.93
N ASN A 605 -6.32 -9.30 -0.94
CA ASN A 605 -5.95 -7.87 -0.91
C ASN A 605 -5.64 -7.44 0.53
N PRO A 606 -4.43 -6.92 0.81
CA PRO A 606 -4.06 -6.46 2.15
C PRO A 606 -4.95 -5.33 2.66
N VAL A 607 -5.50 -4.49 1.78
CA VAL A 607 -6.41 -3.40 2.18
C VAL A 607 -7.76 -3.95 2.63
N TYR A 608 -8.29 -4.95 1.92
CA TYR A 608 -9.53 -5.60 2.33
C TYR A 608 -9.32 -6.45 3.59
N ALA A 609 -8.18 -7.14 3.72
CA ALA A 609 -7.83 -7.86 4.93
C ALA A 609 -7.78 -6.93 6.16
N LEU A 610 -7.09 -5.80 6.04
CA LEU A 610 -7.06 -4.75 7.07
C LEU A 610 -8.48 -4.32 7.44
N SER A 611 -9.32 -4.08 6.44
CA SER A 611 -10.68 -3.56 6.67
C SER A 611 -11.57 -4.56 7.38
N VAL A 612 -11.57 -5.80 6.93
CA VAL A 612 -12.37 -6.88 7.53
C VAL A 612 -11.91 -7.15 8.95
N VAL A 613 -10.60 -7.31 9.17
CA VAL A 613 -10.04 -7.59 10.49
C VAL A 613 -10.31 -6.43 11.45
N LEU A 614 -9.93 -5.20 11.07
CA LEU A 614 -10.09 -4.03 11.93
C LEU A 614 -11.56 -3.77 12.27
N SER A 615 -12.44 -3.82 11.27
CA SER A 615 -13.87 -3.61 11.52
C SER A 615 -14.47 -4.70 12.40
N THR A 616 -14.06 -5.96 12.20
CA THR A 616 -14.53 -7.08 13.03
C THR A 616 -14.08 -6.90 14.48
N ILE A 617 -12.79 -6.63 14.72
CA ILE A 617 -12.26 -6.42 16.07
C ILE A 617 -12.92 -5.21 16.76
N LEU A 618 -13.25 -4.16 16.00
CA LEU A 618 -13.90 -2.96 16.56
C LEU A 618 -15.40 -3.18 16.87
N LEU A 619 -16.05 -4.15 16.21
CA LEU A 619 -17.48 -4.45 16.45
C LEU A 619 -17.69 -5.44 17.58
N PHE A 620 -16.75 -6.33 17.84
CA PHE A 620 -16.82 -7.41 18.83
C PHE A 620 -15.86 -7.20 20.00
#